data_173c627f4038e742dc9a8b4bf4ed17bc
#
_entry.id   173c627f4038e742dc9a8b4bf4ed17bc
#
_cell.length_a   1.000
_cell.length_b   1.000
_cell.length_c   1.000
_cell.angle_alpha   90.00
_cell.angle_beta   90.00
_cell.angle_gamma   90.00
#
_symmetry.space_group_name_H-M   'P 1'
#
loop_
_entity.id
_entity.type
_entity.pdbx_description
1 polymer ?
#
loop_
_entity_poly.entity_id
_entity_poly.type
_entity_poly.pdbx_seq_one_letter_code
_entity_poly.pdbx_strand_id
1 'polypeptide(L)'
;AMLGYRFRISGIVVHGRHQGHAIGFPTANVQYDSEYLLPKSGVYAGYVVFDNKRYEAMINLGHNPTFNYRNDMSLEAHILDFNQELYGRYVGVEFVRFIRDEKRFNSKGNLIMQLEQDILNTKKILKEYE
;
A
#
# COMPACT_ATOMS: atom_id res chain seq x y z
N ALA A 1 -8.06 -6.83 -17.23
CA ALA A 1 -7.63 -7.24 -17.49
C ALA A 1 -6.68 -7.69 -17.58
N MET A 2 -6.43 -7.83 -17.56
CA MET A 2 -5.73 -8.14 -17.75
C MET A 2 -5.20 -8.86 -17.69
N LEU A 3 -5.14 -9.07 -17.88
CA LEU A 3 -4.54 -9.63 -18.07
C LEU A 3 -3.68 -10.56 -17.58
N GLY A 4 -3.37 -10.96 -17.01
CA GLY A 4 -2.55 -12.05 -16.63
C GLY A 4 -1.34 -11.73 -15.81
N TYR A 5 -1.03 -10.49 -15.62
CA TYR A 5 0.12 -10.15 -14.78
C TYR A 5 -0.22 -9.00 -13.85
N ARG A 6 0.56 -8.88 -12.82
CA ARG A 6 0.38 -7.82 -11.83
C ARG A 6 1.36 -6.69 -12.10
N PHE A 7 0.93 -5.50 -11.78
CA PHE A 7 1.85 -4.37 -11.78
C PHE A 7 2.68 -4.42 -10.51
N ARG A 8 3.98 -4.25 -10.65
CA ARG A 8 4.88 -4.39 -9.50
C ARG A 8 5.84 -3.21 -9.43
N ILE A 9 6.02 -2.68 -8.22
CA ILE A 9 7.01 -1.66 -7.93
C ILE A 9 7.91 -2.19 -6.84
N SER A 10 9.21 -2.10 -7.02
CA SER A 10 10.15 -2.55 -6.00
C SER A 10 10.92 -1.38 -5.42
N GLY A 11 11.29 -1.49 -4.16
CA GLY A 11 12.05 -0.45 -3.49
C GLY A 11 12.45 -0.83 -2.09
N ILE A 12 13.01 0.14 -1.39
CA ILE A 12 13.51 -0.03 -0.02
C ILE A 12 12.50 0.53 0.96
N VAL A 13 12.25 -0.21 2.03
CA VAL A 13 11.36 0.28 3.10
C VAL A 13 12.10 1.35 3.89
N VAL A 14 11.49 2.51 3.99
CA VAL A 14 12.08 3.66 4.70
C VAL A 14 11.09 4.13 5.78
N HIS A 15 11.58 4.99 6.66
CA HIS A 15 10.70 5.60 7.66
C HIS A 15 9.77 6.61 7.00
N GLY A 16 8.50 6.56 7.39
CA GLY A 16 7.51 7.50 6.90
C GLY A 16 6.88 8.24 8.06
N ARG A 17 5.66 8.72 7.84
CA ARG A 17 4.99 9.52 8.86
C ARG A 17 4.41 8.72 10.01
N HIS A 18 4.27 7.42 9.83
CA HIS A 18 3.79 6.53 10.90
C HIS A 18 2.38 6.85 11.40
N GLN A 19 1.56 7.51 10.61
CA GLN A 19 0.20 7.83 11.03
C GLN A 19 -0.62 6.57 11.27
N GLY A 20 -0.38 5.53 10.48
CA GLY A 20 -1.07 4.27 10.65
C GLY A 20 -0.76 3.59 11.97
N HIS A 21 0.47 3.77 12.48
CA HIS A 21 0.84 3.21 13.78
C HIS A 21 -0.03 3.77 14.89
N ALA A 22 -0.32 5.07 14.83
CA ALA A 22 -1.08 5.72 15.89
C ALA A 22 -2.50 5.20 16.00
N ILE A 23 -3.04 4.66 14.92
CA ILE A 23 -4.41 4.16 14.91
C ILE A 23 -4.50 2.65 14.68
N GLY A 24 -3.37 1.95 14.79
CA GLY A 24 -3.36 0.49 14.72
C GLY A 24 -3.22 -0.12 13.34
N PHE A 25 -2.85 0.68 12.33
CA PHE A 25 -2.67 0.20 10.97
C PHE A 25 -1.27 0.56 10.47
N PRO A 26 -0.22 -0.09 11.01
CA PRO A 26 1.14 0.25 10.61
C PRO A 26 1.37 -0.01 9.12
N THR A 27 2.14 0.85 8.49
CA THR A 27 2.45 0.72 7.08
C THR A 27 3.95 0.73 6.85
N ALA A 28 4.36 0.02 5.79
CA ALA A 28 5.72 0.10 5.29
C ALA A 28 5.75 1.15 4.18
N ASN A 29 6.60 2.14 4.33
CA ASN A 29 6.79 3.17 3.31
C ASN A 29 7.89 2.71 2.37
N VAL A 30 7.60 2.64 1.08
CA VAL A 30 8.55 2.11 0.10
C VAL A 30 9.08 3.25 -0.75
N GLN A 31 10.40 3.41 -0.73
CA GLN A 31 11.07 4.36 -1.59
C GLN A 31 11.43 3.66 -2.89
N TYR A 32 10.81 4.08 -3.97
CA TYR A 32 10.94 3.45 -5.27
C TYR A 32 11.60 4.41 -6.26
N ASP A 33 12.02 3.87 -7.39
CA ASP A 33 12.63 4.66 -8.46
C ASP A 33 11.56 5.50 -9.14
N SER A 34 11.84 6.79 -9.30
CA SER A 34 10.90 7.73 -9.92
C SER A 34 10.63 7.42 -11.40
N GLU A 35 11.41 6.52 -11.99
CA GLU A 35 11.18 6.14 -13.38
C GLU A 35 10.02 5.16 -13.57
N TYR A 36 9.48 4.62 -12.48
CA TYR A 36 8.32 3.75 -12.62
C TYR A 36 7.14 4.52 -13.17
N LEU A 37 6.43 3.88 -14.08
CA LEU A 37 5.19 4.41 -14.61
C LEU A 37 4.07 3.98 -13.66
N LEU A 38 3.54 4.92 -12.91
CA LEU A 38 2.63 4.60 -11.81
C LEU A 38 1.19 4.46 -12.26
N PRO A 39 0.42 3.55 -11.63
CA PRO A 39 -1.02 3.54 -11.82
C PRO A 39 -1.63 4.75 -11.10
N LYS A 40 -2.94 4.92 -11.18
CA LYS A 40 -3.57 6.08 -10.56
C LYS A 40 -3.49 5.97 -9.03
N SER A 41 -3.57 7.12 -8.37
CA SER A 41 -3.57 7.16 -6.91
C SER A 41 -4.81 6.46 -6.36
N GLY A 42 -4.69 5.92 -5.15
CA GLY A 42 -5.79 5.25 -4.48
C GLY A 42 -5.33 4.09 -3.64
N VAL A 43 -6.29 3.29 -3.21
CA VAL A 43 -6.05 2.14 -2.37
C VAL A 43 -6.26 0.88 -3.20
N TYR A 44 -5.34 -0.07 -3.05
CA TYR A 44 -5.30 -1.30 -3.84
C TYR A 44 -5.18 -2.52 -2.94
N ALA A 45 -5.77 -3.61 -3.39
CA ALA A 45 -5.46 -4.92 -2.84
C ALA A 45 -4.24 -5.46 -3.58
N GLY A 46 -3.33 -6.08 -2.85
CA GLY A 46 -2.15 -6.65 -3.48
C GLY A 46 -1.28 -7.40 -2.50
N TYR A 47 0.01 -7.46 -2.82
CA TYR A 47 0.96 -8.23 -2.03
C TYR A 47 2.24 -7.46 -1.83
N VAL A 48 2.90 -7.74 -0.70
CA VAL A 48 4.29 -7.34 -0.50
C VAL A 48 5.12 -8.61 -0.57
N VAL A 49 6.18 -8.59 -1.37
CA VAL A 49 7.00 -9.76 -1.65
C VAL A 49 8.41 -9.52 -1.13
N PHE A 50 8.88 -10.40 -0.26
CA PHE A 50 10.27 -10.40 0.18
C PHE A 50 10.60 -11.79 0.71
N ASP A 51 11.88 -12.16 0.68
CA ASP A 51 12.35 -13.48 1.11
C ASP A 51 11.59 -14.61 0.40
N ASN A 52 11.27 -14.40 -0.88
CA ASN A 52 10.57 -15.38 -1.72
C ASN A 52 9.17 -15.74 -1.20
N LYS A 53 8.59 -14.86 -0.40
CA LYS A 53 7.23 -15.05 0.10
C LYS A 53 6.37 -13.86 -0.30
N ARG A 54 5.08 -14.13 -0.46
CA ARG A 54 4.09 -13.14 -0.83
C ARG A 54 3.14 -12.95 0.33
N TYR A 55 3.00 -11.71 0.79
CA TYR A 55 2.17 -11.37 1.94
C TYR A 55 1.03 -10.48 1.48
N GLU A 56 -0.19 -10.81 1.88
CA GLU A 56 -1.36 -10.01 1.54
C GLU A 56 -1.23 -8.62 2.13
N ALA A 57 -1.59 -7.62 1.34
CA ALA A 57 -1.42 -6.24 1.77
C ALA A 57 -2.47 -5.32 1.17
N MET A 58 -2.78 -4.27 1.93
CA MET A 58 -3.56 -3.15 1.45
C MET A 58 -2.54 -2.07 1.09
N ILE A 59 -2.59 -1.58 -0.15
CA ILE A 59 -1.57 -0.69 -0.69
C ILE A 59 -2.19 0.68 -0.92
N ASN A 60 -1.50 1.71 -0.46
CA ASN A 60 -1.93 3.08 -0.67
C ASN A 60 -0.88 3.79 -1.53
N LEU A 61 -1.31 4.24 -2.70
CA LEU A 61 -0.49 5.05 -3.59
C LEU A 61 -1.10 6.45 -3.56
N GLY A 62 -0.48 7.35 -2.82
CA GLY A 62 -1.11 8.62 -2.51
C GLY A 62 -0.26 9.82 -2.82
N HIS A 63 -0.91 10.96 -2.97
CA HIS A 63 -0.22 12.21 -3.13
C HIS A 63 0.35 12.65 -1.80
N ASN A 64 1.59 13.11 -1.83
CA ASN A 64 2.23 13.62 -0.64
C ASN A 64 2.54 15.10 -0.86
N PRO A 65 1.79 16.01 -0.25
CA PRO A 65 2.01 17.44 -0.48
C PRO A 65 3.35 17.96 0.01
N THR A 66 4.07 17.16 0.81
CA THR A 66 5.39 17.56 1.27
C THR A 66 6.46 17.37 0.21
N PHE A 67 6.21 16.55 -0.79
CA PHE A 67 7.13 16.30 -1.89
C PHE A 67 6.55 16.93 -3.14
N ASN A 68 6.90 18.20 -3.37
CA ASN A 68 6.24 18.97 -4.42
C ASN A 68 6.88 18.90 -5.78
N TYR A 69 8.05 18.37 -5.89
CA TYR A 69 8.67 18.33 -7.19
C TYR A 69 8.47 16.96 -7.78
N ARG A 70 8.13 16.95 -9.06
CA ARG A 70 8.00 15.76 -9.88
C ARG A 70 6.75 14.95 -9.70
N ASN A 71 5.72 15.47 -9.07
CA ASN A 71 4.48 14.72 -8.91
C ASN A 71 4.70 13.35 -8.27
N ASP A 72 5.70 13.24 -7.41
CA ASP A 72 5.99 11.98 -6.75
C ASP A 72 4.85 11.60 -5.83
N MET A 73 4.56 10.31 -5.80
CA MET A 73 3.52 9.78 -4.93
C MET A 73 4.14 8.90 -3.87
N SER A 74 3.55 8.89 -2.69
CA SER A 74 4.00 8.01 -1.62
C SER A 74 3.42 6.62 -1.84
N LEU A 75 4.23 5.61 -1.58
CA LEU A 75 3.82 4.21 -1.70
C LEU A 75 3.91 3.61 -0.31
N GLU A 76 2.75 3.21 0.23
CA GLU A 76 2.66 2.62 1.56
C GLU A 76 1.91 1.30 1.46
N ALA A 77 2.32 0.33 2.25
CA ALA A 77 1.65 -0.95 2.28
C ALA A 77 1.41 -1.38 3.73
N HIS A 78 0.16 -1.71 4.03
CA HIS A 78 -0.20 -2.33 5.29
C HIS A 78 -0.31 -3.82 5.06
N ILE A 79 0.64 -4.59 5.59
CA ILE A 79 0.64 -6.03 5.42
C ILE A 79 -0.30 -6.63 6.46
N LEU A 80 -1.21 -7.47 6.01
CA LEU A 80 -2.23 -8.04 6.88
C LEU A 80 -1.64 -9.10 7.79
N ASP A 81 -2.06 -9.09 9.05
CA ASP A 81 -1.65 -10.09 10.04
C ASP A 81 -0.12 -10.22 10.14
N PHE A 82 0.56 -9.08 10.15
CA PHE A 82 2.02 -9.04 10.10
C PHE A 82 2.51 -7.97 11.07
N ASN A 83 3.54 -8.28 11.83
CA ASN A 83 4.04 -7.33 12.83
C ASN A 83 5.56 -7.27 12.91
N GLN A 84 6.26 -7.60 11.83
CA GLN A 84 7.71 -7.49 11.79
C GLN A 84 8.14 -6.16 11.23
N GLU A 85 9.34 -5.71 11.62
CA GLU A 85 9.91 -4.49 11.10
C GLU A 85 10.63 -4.78 9.79
N LEU A 86 10.29 -4.02 8.76
CA LEU A 86 10.89 -4.20 7.44
C LEU A 86 11.82 -3.05 7.03
N TYR A 87 12.07 -2.11 7.92
CA TYR A 87 12.91 -0.97 7.62
C TYR A 87 14.24 -1.41 7.02
N GLY A 88 14.61 -0.80 5.91
CA GLY A 88 15.86 -1.11 5.23
C GLY A 88 15.80 -2.29 4.28
N ARG A 89 14.69 -3.04 4.28
CA ARG A 89 14.55 -4.21 3.41
C ARG A 89 14.12 -3.80 2.01
N TYR A 90 14.62 -4.54 1.04
CA TYR A 90 14.18 -4.38 -0.34
C TYR A 90 12.97 -5.29 -0.56
N VAL A 91 11.87 -4.71 -1.01
CA VAL A 91 10.61 -5.44 -1.17
C VAL A 91 10.01 -5.14 -2.53
N GLY A 92 9.15 -6.04 -2.99
CA GLY A 92 8.33 -5.79 -4.16
C GLY A 92 6.89 -5.56 -3.70
N VAL A 93 6.23 -4.58 -4.31
CA VAL A 93 4.82 -4.31 -4.03
C VAL A 93 4.05 -4.64 -5.29
N GLU A 94 3.17 -5.63 -5.22
CA GLU A 94 2.37 -6.09 -6.36
C GLU A 94 0.95 -5.59 -6.21
N PHE A 95 0.46 -4.88 -7.22
CA PHE A 95 -0.88 -4.33 -7.25
C PHE A 95 -1.79 -5.33 -7.97
N VAL A 96 -2.84 -5.77 -7.31
CA VAL A 96 -3.76 -6.74 -7.91
C VAL A 96 -5.03 -6.07 -8.39
N ARG A 97 -5.67 -5.28 -7.54
CA ARG A 97 -6.94 -4.65 -7.91
C ARG A 97 -7.14 -3.34 -7.17
N PHE A 98 -7.62 -2.35 -7.90
CA PHE A 98 -7.98 -1.05 -7.33
C PHE A 98 -9.22 -1.20 -6.45
N ILE A 99 -9.17 -0.60 -5.25
CA ILE A 99 -10.30 -0.64 -4.32
C ILE A 99 -11.07 0.67 -4.35
N ARG A 100 -10.39 1.79 -4.19
CA ARG A 100 -11.06 3.09 -4.10
C ARG A 100 -10.08 4.23 -4.27
N ASP A 101 -10.61 5.41 -4.55
CA ASP A 101 -9.82 6.64 -4.61
C ASP A 101 -9.39 7.06 -3.21
N GLU A 102 -8.41 7.95 -3.15
CA GLU A 102 -8.01 8.57 -1.90
C GLU A 102 -9.19 9.35 -1.33
N LYS A 103 -9.28 9.39 0.01
CA LYS A 103 -10.33 10.10 0.72
C LYS A 103 -9.73 10.89 1.87
N ARG A 104 -10.38 11.99 2.19
CA ARG A 104 -10.10 12.73 3.41
C ARG A 104 -11.15 12.37 4.45
N PHE A 105 -10.74 12.39 5.71
CA PHE A 105 -11.62 11.99 6.79
C PHE A 105 -11.73 13.11 7.82
N ASN A 106 -12.94 13.30 8.33
CA ASN A 106 -13.20 14.35 9.32
C ASN A 106 -12.83 13.93 10.73
N SER A 107 -12.60 12.65 10.95
CA SER A 107 -12.27 12.16 12.29
C SER A 107 -11.46 10.90 12.19
N LYS A 108 -10.73 10.56 13.26
CA LYS A 108 -10.01 9.29 13.34
C LYS A 108 -10.97 8.11 13.25
N GLY A 109 -12.14 8.23 13.86
CA GLY A 109 -13.12 7.15 13.82
C GLY A 109 -13.53 6.81 12.40
N ASN A 110 -13.80 7.84 11.59
CA ASN A 110 -14.17 7.60 10.20
C ASN A 110 -13.04 6.97 9.41
N LEU A 111 -11.81 7.41 9.66
CA LEU A 111 -10.64 6.82 9.00
C LEU A 111 -10.50 5.35 9.38
N ILE A 112 -10.61 5.03 10.66
CA ILE A 112 -10.48 3.65 11.13
C ILE A 112 -11.55 2.77 10.51
N MET A 113 -12.79 3.23 10.48
CA MET A 113 -13.88 2.46 9.88
C MET A 113 -13.61 2.16 8.42
N GLN A 114 -13.11 3.15 7.69
CA GLN A 114 -12.81 2.95 6.27
C GLN A 114 -11.66 1.96 6.10
N LEU A 115 -10.61 2.07 6.92
CA LEU A 115 -9.48 1.15 6.82
C LEU A 115 -9.88 -0.27 7.14
N GLU A 116 -10.76 -0.45 8.13
CA GLU A 116 -11.27 -1.79 8.45
C GLU A 116 -12.05 -2.36 7.28
N GLN A 117 -12.85 -1.54 6.63
CA GLN A 117 -13.59 -1.98 5.44
C GLN A 117 -12.64 -2.31 4.30
N ASP A 118 -11.61 -1.51 4.12
CA ASP A 118 -10.61 -1.76 3.08
C ASP A 118 -9.89 -3.09 3.30
N ILE A 119 -9.60 -3.42 4.55
CA ILE A 119 -8.95 -4.70 4.86
C ILE A 119 -9.86 -5.86 4.51
N LEU A 120 -11.15 -5.76 4.85
CA LEU A 120 -12.10 -6.80 4.50
C LEU A 120 -12.20 -6.98 2.99
N ASN A 121 -12.25 -5.85 2.27
CA ASN A 121 -12.29 -5.88 0.81
C ASN A 121 -11.02 -6.49 0.22
N THR A 122 -9.87 -6.14 0.80
CA THR A 122 -8.59 -6.68 0.36
C THR A 122 -8.57 -8.20 0.51
N LYS A 123 -8.96 -8.70 1.67
CA LYS A 123 -8.98 -10.14 1.91
C LYS A 123 -9.91 -10.85 0.94
N LYS A 124 -11.08 -10.28 0.69
CA LYS A 124 -12.04 -10.86 -0.23
C LYS A 124 -11.49 -10.91 -1.65
N ILE A 125 -10.92 -9.80 -2.10
CA ILE A 125 -10.37 -9.71 -3.45
C ILE A 125 -9.24 -10.71 -3.65
N LEU A 126 -8.31 -10.79 -2.70
CA LEU A 126 -7.17 -11.66 -2.86
C LEU A 126 -7.56 -13.14 -2.78
N LYS A 127 -8.58 -13.45 -1.99
CA LYS A 127 -9.08 -14.81 -1.95
C LYS A 127 -9.67 -15.23 -3.30
N GLU A 128 -10.41 -14.33 -3.94
CA GLU A 128 -10.97 -14.60 -5.25
C GLU A 128 -9.90 -14.68 -6.33
N TYR A 129 -8.85 -13.89 -6.17
CA TYR A 129 -7.80 -13.84 -7.15
C TYR A 129 -7.01 -15.15 -7.21
N GLU A 130 -6.82 -15.76 -6.05
CA GLU A 130 -6.11 -17.03 -5.98
C GLU A 130 -6.99 -18.17 -6.46
#